data_a652f0ee2d0166a0fe8a546ec21b720f
#
_entry.id   a652f0ee2d0166a0fe8a546ec21b720f
#
_cell.length_a   1.000
_cell.length_b   1.000
_cell.length_c   1.000
_cell.angle_alpha   90.00
_cell.angle_beta   90.00
_cell.angle_gamma   90.00
#
_symmetry.space_group_name_H-M   'P 1'
#
loop_
_entity.id
_entity.type
_entity.pdbx_description
1 polymer ?
#
loop_
_entity_poly.entity_id
_entity_poly.type
_entity_poly.pdbx_seq_one_letter_code
_entity_poly.pdbx_strand_id
1 'polypeptide(L)'
;DPTLNVLPETKERVLRTAKELHYTKKKSARLKKSFQLGLVLWFSAEDEMKDSYYLSARKGIEDFCISQSIELVRVFRNDSNYLDMLRGCDGIICLGKFAQEEVKSFIEICSNIVFLDMRVEQYNITSLTMDFKQAVRDALDYLYHLGHRKIGFMGGKEYVGNHELLVDPRLEEYIAYMKEKKLPYEKYLYEGSFNTFSGYEMGKVIAEADERPSAIFAASDALAVGALKAFKEADMEVPEDISLVGFNNTELSEYTVPALTTVNAPAYDMGQHGANLIYAASNLSIRTPLKAEIPCNLIVRESCMEYTEK
;
A
#
# COMPACT_ATOMS: atom_id res chain seq x y z
N ASP A 1 16.85 47.35 -7.28
CA ASP A 1 16.27 47.76 -6.00
C ASP A 1 15.76 49.21 -6.13
N PRO A 2 14.45 49.49 -5.99
CA PRO A 2 13.88 50.82 -6.11
C PRO A 2 14.35 51.81 -5.02
N THR A 3 15.06 51.34 -4.00
CA THR A 3 15.50 52.11 -2.84
C THR A 3 16.94 52.63 -2.94
N LEU A 4 17.71 52.24 -3.96
CA LEU A 4 19.08 52.71 -4.17
C LEU A 4 19.06 53.97 -5.02
N ASN A 5 19.36 55.12 -4.37
CA ASN A 5 19.50 56.44 -5.01
C ASN A 5 20.84 56.49 -5.79
N VAL A 6 20.83 55.97 -7.02
CA VAL A 6 22.00 55.95 -7.89
C VAL A 6 22.00 57.22 -8.76
N LEU A 7 23.12 57.89 -8.85
CA LEU A 7 23.26 59.07 -9.71
C LEU A 7 22.88 58.73 -11.16
N PRO A 8 22.17 59.65 -11.88
CA PRO A 8 21.71 59.40 -13.25
C PRO A 8 22.82 58.95 -14.20
N GLU A 9 23.98 59.56 -14.12
CA GLU A 9 25.17 59.27 -14.93
C GLU A 9 25.71 57.85 -14.68
N THR A 10 25.66 57.37 -13.44
CA THR A 10 26.06 56.00 -13.08
C THR A 10 25.08 54.99 -13.63
N LYS A 11 23.80 55.31 -13.59
CA LYS A 11 22.74 54.44 -14.14
C LYS A 11 22.88 54.32 -15.66
N GLU A 12 23.13 55.42 -16.35
CA GLU A 12 23.33 55.43 -17.81
C GLU A 12 24.57 54.61 -18.22
N ARG A 13 25.69 54.79 -17.51
CA ARG A 13 26.92 54.03 -17.75
C ARG A 13 26.72 52.54 -17.56
N VAL A 14 26.06 52.10 -16.48
CA VAL A 14 25.75 50.69 -16.24
C VAL A 14 24.84 50.09 -17.32
N LEU A 15 23.81 50.82 -17.77
CA LEU A 15 22.92 50.39 -18.83
C LEU A 15 23.63 50.25 -20.19
N ARG A 16 24.55 51.19 -20.49
CA ARG A 16 25.37 51.15 -21.72
C ARG A 16 26.30 49.95 -21.70
N THR A 17 27.04 49.73 -20.64
CA THR A 17 27.96 48.61 -20.47
C THR A 17 27.19 47.25 -20.51
N ALA A 18 26.04 47.17 -19.88
CA ALA A 18 25.18 45.97 -19.95
C ALA A 18 24.74 45.69 -21.38
N LYS A 19 24.45 46.71 -22.18
CA LYS A 19 24.06 46.57 -23.58
C LYS A 19 25.25 46.15 -24.48
N GLU A 20 26.44 46.75 -24.27
CA GLU A 20 27.67 46.39 -24.94
C GLU A 20 28.12 44.94 -24.68
N LEU A 21 27.93 44.48 -23.46
CA LEU A 21 28.24 43.09 -23.03
C LEU A 21 27.13 42.12 -23.29
N HIS A 22 26.06 42.48 -24.01
CA HIS A 22 24.87 41.67 -24.25
C HIS A 22 24.29 41.07 -22.94
N TYR A 23 24.45 41.78 -21.81
CA TYR A 23 23.93 41.33 -20.53
C TYR A 23 22.41 41.43 -20.53
N THR A 24 21.76 40.29 -20.67
CA THR A 24 20.33 40.15 -20.39
C THR A 24 20.17 39.80 -18.92
N LYS A 25 19.57 40.71 -18.15
CA LYS A 25 19.14 40.37 -16.79
C LYS A 25 18.28 39.11 -16.91
N LYS A 26 18.81 37.97 -16.47
CA LYS A 26 17.96 36.78 -16.28
C LYS A 26 16.78 37.28 -15.44
N LYS A 27 15.56 37.28 -16.01
CA LYS A 27 14.34 37.50 -15.22
C LYS A 27 14.53 36.63 -14.00
N SER A 28 14.56 37.25 -12.80
CA SER A 28 14.57 36.47 -11.56
C SER A 28 13.54 35.39 -11.77
N ALA A 29 13.98 34.14 -11.73
CA ALA A 29 13.03 33.01 -11.82
C ALA A 29 11.95 33.40 -10.81
N ARG A 30 10.72 33.66 -11.23
CA ARG A 30 9.57 33.66 -10.31
C ARG A 30 9.86 32.47 -9.44
N LEU A 31 9.96 32.67 -8.13
CA LEU A 31 10.02 31.57 -7.18
C LEU A 31 8.96 30.60 -7.67
N LYS A 32 9.40 29.50 -8.28
CA LYS A 32 8.47 28.46 -8.73
C LYS A 32 7.76 28.11 -7.44
N LYS A 33 6.44 28.37 -7.37
CA LYS A 33 5.63 27.89 -6.26
C LYS A 33 6.04 26.46 -6.04
N SER A 34 6.52 26.11 -4.85
CA SER A 34 6.89 24.73 -4.55
C SER A 34 5.69 23.87 -4.85
N PHE A 35 5.89 22.75 -5.54
CA PHE A 35 4.81 21.80 -5.80
C PHE A 35 4.33 21.25 -4.46
N GLN A 36 3.02 21.38 -4.18
CA GLN A 36 2.42 20.92 -2.94
C GLN A 36 1.58 19.68 -3.20
N LEU A 37 1.96 18.56 -2.55
CA LEU A 37 1.29 17.29 -2.64
C LEU A 37 0.45 17.02 -1.40
N GLY A 38 -0.84 16.77 -1.58
CA GLY A 38 -1.73 16.26 -0.53
C GLY A 38 -1.61 14.74 -0.42
N LEU A 39 -1.49 14.22 0.80
CA LEU A 39 -1.52 12.79 1.08
C LEU A 39 -2.63 12.50 2.09
N VAL A 40 -3.65 11.77 1.64
CA VAL A 40 -4.76 11.33 2.48
C VAL A 40 -4.52 9.89 2.89
N LEU A 41 -4.51 9.64 4.19
CA LEU A 41 -4.34 8.33 4.79
C LEU A 41 -5.71 7.80 5.26
N TRP A 42 -6.11 6.66 4.73
CA TRP A 42 -7.39 5.99 5.08
C TRP A 42 -7.42 5.47 6.51
N PHE A 43 -6.29 4.93 6.97
CA PHE A 43 -6.09 4.33 8.29
C PHE A 43 -5.69 5.39 9.32
N SER A 44 -5.84 5.06 10.61
CA SER A 44 -5.36 5.91 11.69
C SER A 44 -3.86 5.68 11.96
N ALA A 45 -3.23 6.63 12.67
CA ALA A 45 -1.84 6.45 13.12
C ALA A 45 -1.66 5.22 14.03
N GLU A 46 -2.72 4.82 14.76
CA GLU A 46 -2.71 3.62 15.60
C GLU A 46 -2.74 2.33 14.76
N ASP A 47 -3.54 2.32 13.67
CA ASP A 47 -3.63 1.16 12.78
C ASP A 47 -2.34 0.95 11.99
N GLU A 48 -1.66 2.05 11.62
CA GLU A 48 -0.34 2.00 10.95
C GLU A 48 0.72 1.27 11.78
N MET A 49 0.63 1.33 13.11
CA MET A 49 1.54 0.60 14.00
C MET A 49 1.21 -0.90 14.10
N LYS A 50 -0.01 -1.31 13.76
CA LYS A 50 -0.46 -2.71 13.83
C LYS A 50 -0.10 -3.52 12.58
N ASP A 51 -0.01 -2.85 11.43
CA ASP A 51 0.45 -3.43 10.17
C ASP A 51 1.31 -2.41 9.41
N SER A 52 2.56 -2.76 9.13
CA SER A 52 3.54 -1.88 8.50
C SER A 52 3.38 -1.71 6.98
N TYR A 53 2.41 -2.37 6.34
CA TYR A 53 2.17 -2.26 4.90
C TYR A 53 1.95 -0.82 4.44
N TYR A 54 0.98 -0.13 5.06
CA TYR A 54 0.70 1.27 4.73
C TYR A 54 1.80 2.23 5.17
N LEU A 55 2.50 1.92 6.27
CA LEU A 55 3.70 2.67 6.70
C LEU A 55 4.77 2.63 5.60
N SER A 56 4.99 1.46 5.00
CA SER A 56 5.96 1.28 3.92
C SER A 56 5.58 2.07 2.66
N ALA A 57 4.29 2.02 2.25
CA ALA A 57 3.78 2.80 1.12
C ALA A 57 3.91 4.32 1.36
N ARG A 58 3.53 4.79 2.55
CA ARG A 58 3.68 6.19 2.95
C ARG A 58 5.13 6.63 2.91
N LYS A 59 6.05 5.81 3.45
CA LYS A 59 7.48 6.11 3.41
C LYS A 59 7.99 6.27 1.98
N GLY A 60 7.56 5.41 1.05
CA GLY A 60 7.90 5.56 -0.38
C GLY A 60 7.46 6.91 -0.95
N ILE A 61 6.25 7.38 -0.62
CA ILE A 61 5.75 8.71 -1.02
C ILE A 61 6.61 9.82 -0.42
N GLU A 62 6.87 9.76 0.90
CA GLU A 62 7.64 10.77 1.64
C GLU A 62 9.07 10.89 1.10
N ASP A 63 9.76 9.76 0.88
CA ASP A 63 11.13 9.74 0.35
C ASP A 63 11.18 10.31 -1.09
N PHE A 64 10.18 10.04 -1.93
CA PHE A 64 10.07 10.68 -3.24
C PHE A 64 9.89 12.19 -3.11
N CYS A 65 9.00 12.66 -2.24
CA CYS A 65 8.77 14.09 -2.01
C CYS A 65 10.05 14.80 -1.56
N ILE A 66 10.79 14.19 -0.64
CA ILE A 66 12.09 14.72 -0.17
C ILE A 66 13.07 14.82 -1.34
N SER A 67 13.21 13.77 -2.16
CA SER A 67 14.14 13.72 -3.30
C SER A 67 13.85 14.77 -4.36
N GLN A 68 12.57 15.12 -4.55
CA GLN A 68 12.11 16.10 -5.54
C GLN A 68 11.85 17.51 -4.95
N SER A 69 12.12 17.73 -3.66
CA SER A 69 11.82 18.98 -2.95
C SER A 69 10.34 19.38 -3.07
N ILE A 70 9.44 18.42 -2.92
CA ILE A 70 7.99 18.57 -2.92
C ILE A 70 7.53 18.83 -1.48
N GLU A 71 6.67 19.84 -1.31
CA GLU A 71 6.03 20.10 -0.02
C GLU A 71 4.88 19.11 0.19
N LEU A 72 4.89 18.36 1.30
CA LEU A 72 3.89 17.34 1.59
C LEU A 72 2.90 17.82 2.67
N VAL A 73 1.62 17.82 2.33
CA VAL A 73 0.51 18.01 3.27
C VAL A 73 -0.10 16.65 3.59
N ARG A 74 0.21 16.12 4.78
CA ARG A 74 -0.31 14.82 5.22
C ARG A 74 -1.52 15.00 6.12
N VAL A 75 -2.58 14.26 5.84
CA VAL A 75 -3.83 14.24 6.62
C VAL A 75 -4.31 12.81 6.82
N PHE A 76 -4.90 12.55 7.97
CA PHE A 76 -5.65 11.32 8.21
C PHE A 76 -7.13 11.55 7.88
N ARG A 77 -7.79 10.54 7.33
CA ARG A 77 -9.22 10.57 7.02
C ARG A 77 -10.09 11.02 8.21
N ASN A 78 -9.66 10.69 9.44
CA ASN A 78 -10.38 11.00 10.67
C ASN A 78 -10.14 12.41 11.21
N ASP A 79 -9.26 13.21 10.58
CA ASP A 79 -9.03 14.59 10.98
C ASP A 79 -10.26 15.44 10.62
N SER A 80 -10.73 16.29 11.54
CA SER A 80 -12.00 17.02 11.39
C SER A 80 -12.08 17.93 10.16
N ASN A 81 -10.95 18.40 9.64
CA ASN A 81 -10.86 19.35 8.53
C ASN A 81 -9.94 18.87 7.40
N TYR A 82 -9.79 17.56 7.24
CA TYR A 82 -8.81 17.02 6.28
C TYR A 82 -9.04 17.48 4.84
N LEU A 83 -10.31 17.62 4.41
CA LEU A 83 -10.63 18.10 3.06
C LEU A 83 -10.20 19.56 2.84
N ASP A 84 -10.37 20.43 3.85
CA ASP A 84 -9.95 21.84 3.73
C ASP A 84 -8.44 21.99 3.71
N MET A 85 -7.70 21.14 4.43
CA MET A 85 -6.24 21.10 4.41
C MET A 85 -5.67 20.71 3.03
N LEU A 86 -6.43 19.96 2.24
CA LEU A 86 -6.05 19.53 0.89
C LEU A 86 -6.33 20.59 -0.19
N ARG A 87 -7.14 21.62 0.13
CA ARG A 87 -7.45 22.68 -0.83
C ARG A 87 -6.19 23.44 -1.21
N GLY A 88 -5.96 23.55 -2.49
CA GLY A 88 -4.80 24.27 -3.04
C GLY A 88 -3.56 23.40 -3.23
N CYS A 89 -3.58 22.11 -2.90
CA CYS A 89 -2.57 21.16 -3.32
C CYS A 89 -2.58 21.02 -4.86
N ASP A 90 -1.39 20.86 -5.45
CA ASP A 90 -1.22 20.71 -6.90
C ASP A 90 -1.52 19.27 -7.37
N GLY A 91 -1.62 18.33 -6.42
CA GLY A 91 -2.02 16.94 -6.61
C GLY A 91 -2.38 16.28 -5.29
N ILE A 92 -3.16 15.19 -5.34
CA ILE A 92 -3.57 14.42 -4.15
C ILE A 92 -3.30 12.93 -4.36
N ILE A 93 -2.63 12.30 -3.41
CA ILE A 93 -2.56 10.85 -3.28
C ILE A 93 -3.54 10.40 -2.20
N CYS A 94 -4.42 9.46 -2.57
CA CYS A 94 -5.32 8.78 -1.65
C CYS A 94 -4.76 7.38 -1.39
N LEU A 95 -4.18 7.15 -0.19
CA LEU A 95 -3.57 5.87 0.19
C LEU A 95 -4.53 5.08 1.06
N GLY A 96 -4.95 3.91 0.55
CA GLY A 96 -5.91 3.02 1.18
C GLY A 96 -7.27 3.04 0.49
N LYS A 97 -8.35 2.79 1.22
CA LYS A 97 -9.68 2.50 0.70
C LYS A 97 -10.71 3.54 1.14
N PHE A 98 -11.45 4.08 0.19
CA PHE A 98 -12.37 5.20 0.41
C PHE A 98 -13.76 4.90 -0.18
N ALA A 99 -14.80 5.37 0.49
CA ALA A 99 -16.16 5.28 -0.02
C ALA A 99 -16.36 6.18 -1.26
N GLN A 100 -17.41 5.90 -2.05
CA GLN A 100 -17.67 6.64 -3.27
C GLN A 100 -17.90 8.15 -3.04
N GLU A 101 -18.52 8.51 -1.93
CA GLU A 101 -18.76 9.91 -1.54
C GLU A 101 -17.43 10.63 -1.24
N GLU A 102 -16.49 9.94 -0.62
CA GLU A 102 -15.15 10.49 -0.35
C GLU A 102 -14.38 10.69 -1.66
N VAL A 103 -14.42 9.69 -2.57
CA VAL A 103 -13.82 9.80 -3.91
C VAL A 103 -14.37 11.03 -4.67
N LYS A 104 -15.69 11.27 -4.64
CA LYS A 104 -16.30 12.47 -5.23
C LYS A 104 -15.76 13.76 -4.63
N SER A 105 -15.67 13.81 -3.29
CA SER A 105 -15.15 14.98 -2.58
C SER A 105 -13.70 15.29 -2.96
N PHE A 106 -12.87 14.28 -3.13
CA PHE A 106 -11.48 14.47 -3.59
C PHE A 106 -11.41 15.01 -5.02
N ILE A 107 -12.26 14.50 -5.93
CA ILE A 107 -12.34 14.96 -7.33
C ILE A 107 -12.78 16.44 -7.41
N GLU A 108 -13.69 16.87 -6.54
CA GLU A 108 -14.13 18.27 -6.47
C GLU A 108 -13.03 19.22 -5.99
N ILE A 109 -12.10 18.73 -5.15
CA ILE A 109 -11.00 19.52 -4.60
C ILE A 109 -9.84 19.63 -5.59
N CYS A 110 -9.47 18.52 -6.23
CA CYS A 110 -8.30 18.45 -7.11
C CYS A 110 -8.54 17.52 -8.29
N SER A 111 -8.13 17.93 -9.49
CA SER A 111 -8.24 17.10 -10.70
C SER A 111 -7.06 16.17 -10.92
N ASN A 112 -5.94 16.40 -10.23
CA ASN A 112 -4.73 15.58 -10.30
C ASN A 112 -4.67 14.64 -9.11
N ILE A 113 -5.28 13.46 -9.25
CA ILE A 113 -5.45 12.50 -8.14
C ILE A 113 -4.92 11.13 -8.55
N VAL A 114 -4.28 10.46 -7.59
CA VAL A 114 -3.87 9.05 -7.69
C VAL A 114 -4.38 8.29 -6.47
N PHE A 115 -5.03 7.15 -6.70
CA PHE A 115 -5.39 6.20 -5.66
C PHE A 115 -4.34 5.09 -5.59
N LEU A 116 -3.89 4.77 -4.38
CA LEU A 116 -2.98 3.68 -4.08
C LEU A 116 -3.70 2.65 -3.19
N ASP A 117 -3.58 1.38 -3.55
CA ASP A 117 -4.23 0.24 -2.90
C ASP A 117 -5.77 0.24 -3.04
N MET A 118 -6.28 1.01 -3.98
CA MET A 118 -7.70 1.05 -4.33
C MET A 118 -7.87 1.26 -5.83
N ARG A 119 -8.66 0.42 -6.49
CA ARG A 119 -9.06 0.59 -7.88
C ARG A 119 -10.37 1.37 -7.96
N VAL A 120 -10.36 2.48 -8.68
CA VAL A 120 -11.52 3.35 -8.88
C VAL A 120 -12.04 3.15 -10.30
N GLU A 121 -13.06 2.30 -10.47
CA GLU A 121 -13.58 1.94 -11.79
C GLU A 121 -14.50 3.01 -12.39
N GLN A 122 -15.28 3.67 -11.56
CA GLN A 122 -16.36 4.58 -11.99
C GLN A 122 -15.85 5.90 -12.57
N TYR A 123 -14.57 6.24 -12.34
CA TYR A 123 -13.98 7.49 -12.76
C TYR A 123 -12.72 7.24 -13.58
N ASN A 124 -12.46 8.16 -14.49
CA ASN A 124 -11.22 8.15 -15.29
C ASN A 124 -10.07 8.76 -14.48
N ILE A 125 -9.63 8.05 -13.44
CA ILE A 125 -8.62 8.46 -12.47
C ILE A 125 -7.52 7.41 -12.40
N THR A 126 -6.29 7.85 -12.16
CA THR A 126 -5.14 6.96 -11.98
C THR A 126 -5.26 6.17 -10.67
N SER A 127 -5.06 4.87 -10.76
CA SER A 127 -5.00 3.98 -9.60
C SER A 127 -3.92 2.91 -9.76
N LEU A 128 -3.21 2.63 -8.66
CA LEU A 128 -2.24 1.55 -8.55
C LEU A 128 -2.68 0.61 -7.43
N THR A 129 -2.68 -0.68 -7.74
CA THR A 129 -2.94 -1.77 -6.78
C THR A 129 -1.86 -2.82 -6.91
N MET A 130 -1.79 -3.76 -5.97
CA MET A 130 -1.03 -4.99 -6.17
C MET A 130 -1.78 -5.94 -7.10
N ASP A 131 -1.07 -6.77 -7.84
CA ASP A 131 -1.66 -7.92 -8.56
C ASP A 131 -1.97 -9.04 -7.55
N PHE A 132 -3.01 -8.80 -6.74
CA PHE A 132 -3.45 -9.75 -5.72
C PHE A 132 -3.83 -11.10 -6.31
N LYS A 133 -4.40 -11.09 -7.52
CA LYS A 133 -4.86 -12.32 -8.16
C LYS A 133 -3.70 -13.27 -8.45
N GLN A 134 -2.67 -12.79 -9.13
CA GLN A 134 -1.50 -13.62 -9.43
C GLN A 134 -0.75 -13.99 -8.15
N ALA A 135 -0.62 -13.05 -7.21
CA ALA A 135 0.04 -13.27 -5.92
C ALA A 135 -0.59 -14.41 -5.11
N VAL A 136 -1.91 -14.44 -5.02
CA VAL A 136 -2.64 -15.52 -4.32
C VAL A 136 -2.47 -16.86 -5.04
N ARG A 137 -2.55 -16.86 -6.37
CA ARG A 137 -2.33 -18.07 -7.16
C ARG A 137 -0.94 -18.64 -6.96
N ASP A 138 0.09 -17.81 -6.99
CA ASP A 138 1.48 -18.25 -6.78
C ASP A 138 1.67 -18.88 -5.39
N ALA A 139 1.09 -18.29 -4.35
CA ALA A 139 1.14 -18.84 -2.99
C ALA A 139 0.38 -20.17 -2.87
N LEU A 140 -0.82 -20.26 -3.46
CA LEU A 140 -1.63 -21.46 -3.41
C LEU A 140 -1.08 -22.57 -4.30
N ASP A 141 -0.54 -22.26 -5.48
CA ASP A 141 0.14 -23.22 -6.35
C ASP A 141 1.39 -23.79 -5.65
N TYR A 142 2.14 -22.95 -4.93
CA TYR A 142 3.27 -23.41 -4.12
C TYR A 142 2.82 -24.45 -3.08
N LEU A 143 1.81 -24.15 -2.27
CA LEU A 143 1.26 -25.09 -1.28
C LEU A 143 0.68 -26.34 -1.95
N TYR A 144 0.01 -26.19 -3.07
CA TYR A 144 -0.55 -27.32 -3.84
C TYR A 144 0.55 -28.25 -4.38
N HIS A 145 1.67 -27.69 -4.86
CA HIS A 145 2.82 -28.48 -5.34
C HIS A 145 3.56 -29.19 -4.19
N LEU A 146 3.54 -28.62 -2.98
CA LEU A 146 4.00 -29.29 -1.77
C LEU A 146 3.06 -30.42 -1.30
N GLY A 147 1.97 -30.70 -2.00
CA GLY A 147 1.05 -31.79 -1.69
C GLY A 147 -0.15 -31.39 -0.82
N HIS A 148 -0.25 -30.15 -0.33
CA HIS A 148 -1.39 -29.71 0.47
C HIS A 148 -2.68 -29.69 -0.35
N ARG A 149 -3.78 -30.20 0.24
CA ARG A 149 -5.12 -30.22 -0.36
C ARG A 149 -6.18 -29.60 0.55
N LYS A 150 -5.92 -29.59 1.85
CA LYS A 150 -6.70 -28.86 2.86
C LYS A 150 -5.91 -27.59 3.20
N ILE A 151 -6.15 -26.54 2.44
CA ILE A 151 -5.49 -25.25 2.62
C ILE A 151 -6.51 -24.28 3.21
N GLY A 152 -6.21 -23.66 4.35
CA GLY A 152 -7.07 -22.66 4.97
C GLY A 152 -6.70 -21.25 4.54
N PHE A 153 -7.66 -20.33 4.63
CA PHE A 153 -7.48 -18.90 4.47
C PHE A 153 -7.68 -18.18 5.79
N MET A 154 -6.75 -17.30 6.14
CA MET A 154 -6.84 -16.44 7.30
C MET A 154 -6.82 -14.98 6.84
N GLY A 155 -7.93 -14.26 7.04
CA GLY A 155 -8.10 -12.89 6.56
C GLY A 155 -8.68 -11.92 7.57
N GLY A 156 -8.77 -10.66 7.16
CA GLY A 156 -9.38 -9.59 7.94
C GLY A 156 -10.54 -8.95 7.18
N LYS A 157 -11.45 -8.33 7.94
CA LYS A 157 -12.55 -7.54 7.39
C LYS A 157 -12.18 -6.07 7.43
N GLU A 158 -12.41 -5.39 6.32
CA GLU A 158 -12.18 -3.95 6.16
C GLU A 158 -13.50 -3.27 5.80
N TYR A 159 -13.66 -2.03 6.21
CA TYR A 159 -14.89 -1.28 6.03
C TYR A 159 -14.60 0.14 5.54
N VAL A 160 -15.45 0.66 4.67
CA VAL A 160 -15.42 2.06 4.22
C VAL A 160 -16.73 2.77 4.56
N GLY A 161 -16.72 4.09 4.50
CA GLY A 161 -17.92 4.92 4.70
C GLY A 161 -18.68 4.56 5.98
N ASN A 162 -19.96 4.26 5.83
CA ASN A 162 -20.87 3.89 6.90
C ASN A 162 -20.85 2.37 7.20
N HIS A 163 -19.69 1.80 7.43
CA HIS A 163 -19.49 0.35 7.66
C HIS A 163 -19.87 -0.54 6.46
N GLU A 164 -19.67 -0.08 5.25
CA GLU A 164 -19.77 -0.93 4.07
C GLU A 164 -18.58 -1.88 4.05
N LEU A 165 -18.87 -3.20 4.08
CA LEU A 165 -17.84 -4.23 4.06
C LEU A 165 -17.18 -4.26 2.69
N LEU A 166 -15.85 -4.19 2.67
CA LEU A 166 -15.05 -4.40 1.47
C LEU A 166 -14.78 -5.88 1.26
N VAL A 167 -14.94 -6.32 0.04
CA VAL A 167 -14.53 -7.68 -0.34
C VAL A 167 -13.02 -7.69 -0.55
N ASP A 168 -12.31 -8.55 0.17
CA ASP A 168 -10.87 -8.72 0.02
C ASP A 168 -10.57 -9.50 -1.27
N PRO A 169 -9.84 -8.93 -2.24
CA PRO A 169 -9.50 -9.61 -3.49
C PRO A 169 -8.67 -10.89 -3.27
N ARG A 170 -7.96 -11.00 -2.15
CA ARG A 170 -7.22 -12.21 -1.78
C ARG A 170 -8.15 -13.34 -1.40
N LEU A 171 -9.23 -13.05 -0.68
CA LEU A 171 -10.27 -14.02 -0.33
C LEU A 171 -11.03 -14.47 -1.58
N GLU A 172 -11.41 -13.53 -2.46
CA GLU A 172 -12.10 -13.86 -3.72
C GLU A 172 -11.26 -14.82 -4.57
N GLU A 173 -9.99 -14.52 -4.75
CA GLU A 173 -9.12 -15.37 -5.57
C GLU A 173 -8.79 -16.70 -4.90
N TYR A 174 -8.64 -16.73 -3.55
CA TYR A 174 -8.52 -17.98 -2.83
C TYR A 174 -9.73 -18.90 -3.07
N ILE A 175 -10.96 -18.38 -2.94
CA ILE A 175 -12.18 -19.13 -3.18
C ILE A 175 -12.25 -19.60 -4.64
N ALA A 176 -11.90 -18.73 -5.60
CA ALA A 176 -11.88 -19.07 -7.01
C ALA A 176 -10.90 -20.22 -7.31
N TYR A 177 -9.69 -20.13 -6.76
CA TYR A 177 -8.66 -21.16 -6.90
C TYR A 177 -9.10 -22.52 -6.31
N MET A 178 -9.61 -22.51 -5.07
CA MET A 178 -10.05 -23.73 -4.40
C MET A 178 -11.19 -24.43 -5.16
N LYS A 179 -12.13 -23.65 -5.71
CA LYS A 179 -13.20 -24.17 -6.57
C LYS A 179 -12.65 -24.75 -7.88
N GLU A 180 -11.73 -24.06 -8.53
CA GLU A 180 -11.07 -24.52 -9.76
C GLU A 180 -10.38 -25.88 -9.56
N LYS A 181 -9.62 -26.00 -8.46
CA LYS A 181 -8.93 -27.25 -8.10
C LYS A 181 -9.85 -28.31 -7.46
N LYS A 182 -11.13 -28.00 -7.22
CA LYS A 182 -12.12 -28.83 -6.53
C LYS A 182 -11.67 -29.27 -5.13
N LEU A 183 -11.08 -28.36 -4.39
CA LEU A 183 -10.58 -28.54 -3.03
C LEU A 183 -11.60 -28.04 -1.99
N PRO A 184 -11.65 -28.63 -0.78
CA PRO A 184 -12.51 -28.17 0.30
C PRO A 184 -12.00 -26.82 0.83
N TYR A 185 -12.88 -25.84 1.06
CA TYR A 185 -12.48 -24.53 1.56
C TYR A 185 -13.47 -23.92 2.58
N GLU A 186 -14.78 -24.19 2.49
CA GLU A 186 -15.80 -23.47 3.26
C GLU A 186 -15.56 -23.52 4.78
N LYS A 187 -15.11 -24.65 5.29
CA LYS A 187 -14.82 -24.85 6.72
C LYS A 187 -13.44 -24.36 7.16
N TYR A 188 -12.63 -23.93 6.21
CA TYR A 188 -11.26 -23.47 6.44
C TYR A 188 -11.10 -21.94 6.22
N LEU A 189 -12.20 -21.20 6.30
CA LEU A 189 -12.21 -19.74 6.22
C LEU A 189 -12.20 -19.14 7.63
N TYR A 190 -11.16 -18.39 7.94
CA TYR A 190 -10.98 -17.73 9.23
C TYR A 190 -10.90 -16.23 8.98
N GLU A 191 -11.81 -15.46 9.54
CA GLU A 191 -11.91 -14.02 9.33
C GLU A 191 -11.95 -13.26 10.65
N GLY A 192 -11.14 -12.22 10.75
CA GLY A 192 -11.06 -11.33 11.91
C GLY A 192 -10.74 -9.89 11.50
N SER A 193 -9.73 -9.30 12.09
CA SER A 193 -9.16 -8.00 11.73
C SER A 193 -7.71 -8.16 11.29
N PHE A 194 -7.17 -7.28 10.45
CA PHE A 194 -5.77 -7.32 10.00
C PHE A 194 -4.82 -6.87 11.13
N ASN A 195 -4.63 -7.73 12.13
CA ASN A 195 -3.67 -7.52 13.21
C ASN A 195 -3.21 -8.84 13.86
N THR A 196 -2.11 -8.79 14.59
CA THR A 196 -1.51 -9.96 15.24
C THR A 196 -2.42 -10.61 16.28
N PHE A 197 -3.24 -9.84 16.99
CA PHE A 197 -4.18 -10.39 17.97
C PHE A 197 -5.27 -11.25 17.30
N SER A 198 -5.86 -10.79 16.20
CA SER A 198 -6.81 -11.60 15.43
C SER A 198 -6.17 -12.86 14.84
N GLY A 199 -4.91 -12.76 14.37
CA GLY A 199 -4.16 -13.92 13.92
C GLY A 199 -3.97 -14.97 15.02
N TYR A 200 -3.67 -14.51 16.23
CA TYR A 200 -3.54 -15.38 17.40
C TYR A 200 -4.88 -16.07 17.76
N GLU A 201 -5.99 -15.34 17.81
CA GLU A 201 -7.30 -15.93 18.12
C GLU A 201 -7.74 -16.94 17.05
N MET A 202 -7.54 -16.63 15.76
CA MET A 202 -7.81 -17.57 14.67
C MET A 202 -6.89 -18.79 14.73
N GLY A 203 -5.61 -18.61 15.08
CA GLY A 203 -4.66 -19.71 15.27
C GLY A 203 -5.09 -20.67 16.39
N LYS A 204 -5.64 -20.15 17.49
CA LYS A 204 -6.21 -20.99 18.56
C LYS A 204 -7.38 -21.84 18.07
N VAL A 205 -8.32 -21.22 17.31
CA VAL A 205 -9.45 -21.94 16.72
C VAL A 205 -8.98 -23.07 15.81
N ILE A 206 -7.91 -22.81 15.02
CA ILE A 206 -7.32 -23.83 14.13
C ILE A 206 -6.68 -24.96 14.95
N ALA A 207 -5.92 -24.62 15.98
CA ALA A 207 -5.21 -25.59 16.82
C ALA A 207 -6.17 -26.51 17.60
N GLU A 208 -7.32 -25.99 18.02
CA GLU A 208 -8.34 -26.72 18.78
C GLU A 208 -9.30 -27.53 17.89
N ALA A 209 -9.26 -27.37 16.55
CA ALA A 209 -10.18 -28.03 15.65
C ALA A 209 -9.87 -29.54 15.50
N ASP A 210 -10.90 -30.40 15.56
CA ASP A 210 -10.78 -31.83 15.30
C ASP A 210 -10.32 -32.14 13.85
N GLU A 211 -10.78 -31.33 12.90
CA GLU A 211 -10.36 -31.40 11.51
C GLU A 211 -9.80 -30.06 11.06
N ARG A 212 -8.50 -29.97 10.93
CA ARG A 212 -7.75 -28.75 10.57
C ARG A 212 -7.16 -28.83 9.17
N PRO A 213 -6.87 -27.68 8.56
CA PRO A 213 -6.10 -27.63 7.32
C PRO A 213 -4.65 -28.08 7.56
N SER A 214 -3.99 -28.59 6.52
CA SER A 214 -2.55 -28.92 6.56
C SER A 214 -1.66 -27.72 6.22
N ALA A 215 -2.24 -26.67 5.65
CA ALA A 215 -1.56 -25.43 5.36
C ALA A 215 -2.52 -24.22 5.51
N ILE A 216 -1.97 -23.06 5.83
CA ILE A 216 -2.70 -21.79 5.89
C ILE A 216 -2.05 -20.80 4.94
N PHE A 217 -2.87 -20.09 4.18
CA PHE A 217 -2.54 -18.84 3.51
C PHE A 217 -3.14 -17.69 4.34
N ALA A 218 -2.27 -16.94 5.01
CA ALA A 218 -2.64 -15.76 5.78
C ALA A 218 -2.51 -14.50 4.92
N ALA A 219 -3.58 -13.71 4.84
CA ALA A 219 -3.64 -12.51 4.02
C ALA A 219 -2.79 -11.33 4.53
N SER A 220 -2.09 -11.47 5.65
CA SER A 220 -1.00 -10.59 6.08
C SER A 220 -0.01 -11.31 6.98
N ASP A 221 1.23 -10.82 7.04
CA ASP A 221 2.24 -11.33 7.96
C ASP A 221 1.85 -11.10 9.43
N ALA A 222 1.14 -10.02 9.73
CA ALA A 222 0.64 -9.76 11.08
C ALA A 222 -0.29 -10.88 11.57
N LEU A 223 -1.17 -11.37 10.69
CA LEU A 223 -2.01 -12.54 10.99
C LEU A 223 -1.17 -13.80 11.18
N ALA A 224 -0.22 -14.04 10.29
CA ALA A 224 0.66 -15.20 10.36
C ALA A 224 1.50 -15.23 11.66
N VAL A 225 2.06 -14.09 12.07
CA VAL A 225 2.81 -13.96 13.33
C VAL A 225 1.94 -14.29 14.54
N GLY A 226 0.69 -13.84 14.53
CA GLY A 226 -0.27 -14.18 15.58
C GLY A 226 -0.54 -15.69 15.64
N ALA A 227 -0.76 -16.30 14.47
CA ALA A 227 -1.01 -17.73 14.36
C ALA A 227 0.19 -18.58 14.81
N LEU A 228 1.42 -18.20 14.44
CA LEU A 228 2.64 -18.87 14.92
C LEU A 228 2.71 -18.93 16.44
N LYS A 229 2.34 -17.83 17.12
CA LYS A 229 2.28 -17.81 18.59
C LYS A 229 1.23 -18.79 19.13
N ALA A 230 0.04 -18.80 18.55
CA ALA A 230 -1.04 -19.70 18.98
C ALA A 230 -0.69 -21.18 18.76
N PHE A 231 -0.10 -21.51 17.61
CA PHE A 231 0.35 -22.86 17.29
C PHE A 231 1.42 -23.33 18.27
N LYS A 232 2.41 -22.49 18.57
CA LYS A 232 3.44 -22.84 19.55
C LYS A 232 2.87 -23.06 20.96
N GLU A 233 1.88 -22.28 21.41
CA GLU A 233 1.22 -22.47 22.71
C GLU A 233 0.37 -23.75 22.76
N ALA A 234 -0.05 -24.26 21.60
CA ALA A 234 -0.78 -25.52 21.44
C ALA A 234 0.13 -26.74 21.14
N ASP A 235 1.45 -26.59 21.29
CA ASP A 235 2.44 -27.61 20.96
C ASP A 235 2.33 -28.12 19.49
N MET A 236 1.87 -27.24 18.58
CA MET A 236 1.87 -27.48 17.14
C MET A 236 3.13 -26.90 16.51
N GLU A 237 3.86 -27.74 15.79
CA GLU A 237 5.06 -27.33 15.11
C GLU A 237 4.76 -26.84 13.68
N VAL A 238 5.38 -25.72 13.31
CA VAL A 238 5.39 -25.19 11.95
C VAL A 238 6.80 -25.36 11.41
N PRO A 239 6.99 -26.04 10.27
CA PRO A 239 5.99 -26.47 9.30
C PRO A 239 5.46 -27.91 9.49
N GLU A 240 5.91 -28.68 10.49
CA GLU A 240 5.73 -30.13 10.63
C GLU A 240 4.26 -30.57 10.78
N ASP A 241 3.44 -29.82 11.51
CA ASP A 241 2.01 -30.08 11.70
C ASP A 241 1.14 -29.24 10.78
N ILE A 242 1.61 -28.04 10.42
CA ILE A 242 0.90 -27.10 9.57
C ILE A 242 1.86 -26.15 8.85
N SER A 243 1.79 -26.09 7.53
CA SER A 243 2.53 -25.08 6.74
C SER A 243 1.85 -23.72 6.79
N LEU A 244 2.62 -22.65 6.74
CA LEU A 244 2.09 -21.28 6.84
C LEU A 244 2.75 -20.37 5.80
N VAL A 245 1.90 -19.69 4.99
CA VAL A 245 2.30 -18.63 4.06
C VAL A 245 1.68 -17.32 4.50
N GLY A 246 2.48 -16.26 4.59
CA GLY A 246 2.04 -14.89 4.88
C GLY A 246 1.87 -14.03 3.64
N PHE A 247 1.66 -12.72 3.85
CA PHE A 247 1.52 -11.71 2.80
C PHE A 247 2.05 -10.37 3.31
N ASN A 248 2.73 -9.61 2.48
CA ASN A 248 3.38 -8.30 2.59
C ASN A 248 4.91 -8.37 2.66
N ASN A 249 5.52 -9.47 3.11
CA ASN A 249 6.95 -9.59 3.35
C ASN A 249 7.48 -8.47 4.26
N THR A 250 6.82 -8.29 5.41
CA THR A 250 7.26 -7.35 6.43
C THR A 250 8.60 -7.79 7.03
N GLU A 251 9.36 -6.85 7.58
CA GLU A 251 10.66 -7.15 8.20
C GLU A 251 10.56 -8.30 9.23
N LEU A 252 9.47 -8.34 10.01
CA LEU A 252 9.26 -9.38 11.01
C LEU A 252 9.17 -10.78 10.43
N SER A 253 8.77 -10.95 9.16
CA SER A 253 8.64 -12.26 8.53
C SER A 253 9.96 -13.02 8.44
N GLU A 254 11.10 -12.33 8.40
CA GLU A 254 12.44 -12.93 8.39
C GLU A 254 12.90 -13.39 9.79
N TYR A 255 12.33 -12.79 10.84
CA TYR A 255 12.76 -13.03 12.24
C TYR A 255 11.79 -13.91 13.03
N THR A 256 10.72 -14.41 12.40
CA THR A 256 9.90 -15.46 13.00
C THR A 256 10.67 -16.78 13.11
N VAL A 257 10.21 -17.67 13.98
CA VAL A 257 10.76 -19.03 14.10
C VAL A 257 9.61 -20.02 13.97
N PRO A 258 9.55 -20.74 12.82
CA PRO A 258 10.42 -20.66 11.63
C PRO A 258 10.30 -19.34 10.88
N ALA A 259 11.29 -18.99 10.03
CA ALA A 259 11.23 -17.83 9.16
C ALA A 259 10.06 -17.98 8.17
N LEU A 260 9.21 -16.95 8.06
CA LEU A 260 7.92 -17.01 7.36
C LEU A 260 8.07 -16.92 5.83
N THR A 261 7.62 -17.95 5.13
CA THR A 261 7.33 -17.90 3.69
C THR A 261 6.18 -16.91 3.47
N THR A 262 6.36 -15.93 2.59
CA THR A 262 5.39 -14.84 2.43
C THR A 262 5.39 -14.28 1.01
N VAL A 263 4.28 -13.68 0.60
CA VAL A 263 4.21 -12.90 -0.64
C VAL A 263 4.80 -11.51 -0.41
N ASN A 264 5.79 -11.14 -1.17
CA ASN A 264 6.32 -9.78 -1.20
C ASN A 264 5.38 -8.87 -2.00
N ALA A 265 4.70 -7.95 -1.30
CA ALA A 265 3.91 -6.87 -1.89
C ALA A 265 4.72 -5.57 -1.76
N PRO A 266 5.29 -5.03 -2.87
CA PRO A 266 6.26 -3.93 -2.82
C PRO A 266 5.57 -2.57 -2.54
N ALA A 267 5.04 -2.40 -1.33
CA ALA A 267 4.28 -1.23 -0.93
C ALA A 267 5.09 0.07 -0.99
N TYR A 268 6.38 0.02 -0.63
CA TYR A 268 7.28 1.17 -0.74
C TYR A 268 7.37 1.67 -2.19
N ASP A 269 7.58 0.74 -3.14
CA ASP A 269 7.68 1.08 -4.56
C ASP A 269 6.35 1.60 -5.10
N MET A 270 5.21 1.04 -4.65
CA MET A 270 3.88 1.57 -4.97
C MET A 270 3.75 3.03 -4.55
N GLY A 271 4.22 3.37 -3.35
CA GLY A 271 4.25 4.75 -2.86
C GLY A 271 5.09 5.68 -3.75
N GLN A 272 6.29 5.26 -4.12
CA GLN A 272 7.16 6.01 -5.02
C GLN A 272 6.55 6.19 -6.42
N HIS A 273 5.97 5.13 -6.99
CA HIS A 273 5.30 5.20 -8.28
C HIS A 273 4.11 6.16 -8.26
N GLY A 274 3.29 6.13 -7.21
CA GLY A 274 2.17 7.03 -7.06
C GLY A 274 2.58 8.50 -7.01
N ALA A 275 3.61 8.82 -6.21
CA ALA A 275 4.15 10.18 -6.11
C ALA A 275 4.77 10.65 -7.44
N ASN A 276 5.49 9.77 -8.14
CA ASN A 276 6.04 10.07 -9.46
C ASN A 276 4.96 10.35 -10.51
N LEU A 277 3.86 9.58 -10.51
CA LEU A 277 2.75 9.79 -11.46
C LEU A 277 2.07 11.15 -11.27
N ILE A 278 1.82 11.57 -10.02
CA ILE A 278 1.29 12.90 -9.70
C ILE A 278 2.24 13.99 -10.17
N TYR A 279 3.53 13.84 -9.86
CA TYR A 279 4.55 14.82 -10.25
C TYR A 279 4.71 14.92 -11.76
N ALA A 280 4.72 13.78 -12.47
CA ALA A 280 4.80 13.73 -13.92
C ALA A 280 3.57 14.36 -14.59
N ALA A 281 2.36 14.11 -14.08
CA ALA A 281 1.14 14.71 -14.60
C ALA A 281 1.17 16.24 -14.56
N SER A 282 1.73 16.81 -13.50
CA SER A 282 1.85 18.27 -13.36
C SER A 282 2.99 18.88 -14.15
N ASN A 283 4.16 18.23 -14.17
CA ASN A 283 5.38 18.80 -14.77
C ASN A 283 5.57 18.45 -16.24
N LEU A 284 5.11 17.28 -16.68
CA LEU A 284 5.26 16.79 -18.05
C LEU A 284 3.96 16.86 -18.87
N SER A 285 2.88 17.38 -18.26
CA SER A 285 1.55 17.45 -18.88
C SER A 285 0.99 16.10 -19.35
N ILE A 286 1.41 15.01 -18.73
CA ILE A 286 0.89 13.66 -18.98
C ILE A 286 -0.39 13.51 -18.15
N ARG A 287 -1.56 13.62 -18.79
CA ARG A 287 -2.85 13.64 -18.11
C ARG A 287 -3.72 12.41 -18.36
N THR A 288 -3.24 11.47 -19.17
CA THR A 288 -3.98 10.23 -19.42
C THR A 288 -3.97 9.38 -18.14
N PRO A 289 -5.11 9.06 -17.57
CA PRO A 289 -5.17 8.21 -16.40
C PRO A 289 -4.62 6.81 -16.68
N LEU A 290 -3.97 6.25 -15.67
CA LEU A 290 -3.38 4.92 -15.70
C LEU A 290 -4.02 4.06 -14.61
N LYS A 291 -4.51 2.87 -14.98
CA LYS A 291 -4.88 1.82 -14.02
C LYS A 291 -3.85 0.71 -14.16
N ALA A 292 -3.04 0.49 -13.13
CA ALA A 292 -1.96 -0.48 -13.17
C ALA A 292 -1.95 -1.36 -11.93
N GLU A 293 -1.47 -2.59 -12.11
CA GLU A 293 -1.22 -3.56 -11.07
C GLU A 293 0.28 -3.78 -10.94
N ILE A 294 0.76 -3.79 -9.70
CA ILE A 294 2.17 -4.00 -9.39
C ILE A 294 2.38 -5.48 -9.09
N PRO A 295 3.29 -6.15 -9.79
CA PRO A 295 3.52 -7.57 -9.56
C PRO A 295 4.06 -7.83 -8.16
N CYS A 296 3.59 -8.92 -7.56
CA CYS A 296 4.09 -9.48 -6.32
C CYS A 296 4.89 -10.75 -6.60
N ASN A 297 5.68 -11.20 -5.65
CA ASN A 297 6.42 -12.46 -5.77
C ASN A 297 6.46 -13.21 -4.45
N LEU A 298 6.44 -14.54 -4.50
CA LEU A 298 6.56 -15.39 -3.33
C LEU A 298 8.03 -15.46 -2.87
N ILE A 299 8.25 -15.23 -1.59
CA ILE A 299 9.53 -15.43 -0.89
C ILE A 299 9.43 -16.67 -0.05
N VAL A 300 10.08 -17.73 -0.50
CA VAL A 300 10.10 -19.03 0.21
C VAL A 300 11.14 -18.99 1.31
N ARG A 301 10.71 -19.37 2.53
CA ARG A 301 11.54 -19.51 3.73
C ARG A 301 11.27 -20.87 4.39
N GLU A 302 11.19 -20.93 5.72
CA GLU A 302 11.19 -22.17 6.50
C GLU A 302 9.81 -22.65 6.94
N SER A 303 8.77 -21.82 6.83
CA SER A 303 7.44 -22.11 7.40
C SER A 303 6.54 -23.03 6.57
N CYS A 304 7.09 -23.66 5.52
CA CYS A 304 6.38 -24.61 4.66
C CYS A 304 7.24 -25.83 4.34
N MET A 305 6.60 -26.99 4.25
CA MET A 305 7.25 -28.26 3.87
C MET A 305 6.32 -29.11 2.99
N GLU A 306 6.88 -30.17 2.38
CA GLU A 306 6.08 -31.16 1.67
C GLU A 306 5.10 -31.85 2.63
N TYR A 307 3.84 -31.94 2.21
CA TYR A 307 2.81 -32.65 2.97
C TYR A 307 2.99 -34.15 2.86
N THR A 308 3.16 -34.80 4.00
CA THR A 308 3.12 -36.25 4.14
C THR A 308 1.92 -36.64 4.98
N GLU A 309 1.05 -37.50 4.44
CA GLU A 309 -0.11 -37.99 5.19
C GLU A 309 0.40 -38.78 6.41
N LYS A 310 0.10 -38.28 7.62
CA LYS A 310 0.45 -38.91 8.89
C LYS A 310 -0.54 -39.98 9.28
#